data_4de5f72bec945b55285b36fccbf73e01
#
_entry.id   4de5f72bec945b55285b36fccbf73e01
#
_cell.length_a   1.000
_cell.length_b   1.000
_cell.length_c   1.000
_cell.angle_alpha   90.00
_cell.angle_beta   90.00
_cell.angle_gamma   90.00
#
_symmetry.space_group_name_H-M   'P 1'
#
loop_
_entity.id
_entity.type
_entity.pdbx_description
1 polymer ?
#
loop_
_entity_poly.entity_id
_entity_poly.type
_entity_poly.pdbx_seq_one_letter_code
_entity_poly.pdbx_strand_id
1 'polypeptide(L)'
;MRYLYLTFFMILLWGITSCSSSKNVPYMVDIENIPAEVLNAATVQPSPVLAPGDIIDISVVAKNQEVVIPFNKRLMQGEASLRGNASKAVEYYLIDQAGNIDFPVIGRIHVAGKSKMEVEHLIQELLYPEYLNELPQVTVWIQNFSISVLGDVNRPGLFTIENERVSILEAIALAGDLAITGRRDNVLLVRVNSDGTKSIARINLNDKNLISSPYFYLQQNDVLYVQPNKSKANSAVVVPPTTSLIFSATSILLTIANLIITAWSISK
;
A
#
# COMPACT_ATOMS: atom_id res chain seq x y z
N MET A 1 -41.65 45.61 16.57
CA MET A 1 -41.26 45.00 15.29
C MET A 1 -39.76 45.22 14.94
N ARG A 2 -39.23 46.47 15.01
CA ARG A 2 -37.80 46.75 14.65
C ARG A 2 -36.78 45.95 15.47
N TYR A 3 -37.00 45.72 16.74
CA TYR A 3 -36.12 44.92 17.60
C TYR A 3 -36.18 43.41 17.30
N LEU A 4 -37.30 42.89 16.83
CA LEU A 4 -37.48 41.49 16.46
C LEU A 4 -36.67 41.13 15.19
N TYR A 5 -36.62 42.02 14.21
CA TYR A 5 -35.80 41.86 13.02
C TYR A 5 -34.30 41.94 13.34
N LEU A 6 -33.92 42.82 14.27
CA LEU A 6 -32.52 42.94 14.70
C LEU A 6 -32.02 41.70 15.43
N THR A 7 -32.83 41.10 16.31
CA THR A 7 -32.47 39.85 16.99
C THR A 7 -32.42 38.67 16.04
N PHE A 8 -33.33 38.57 15.07
CA PHE A 8 -33.32 37.51 14.05
C PHE A 8 -32.10 37.63 13.14
N PHE A 9 -31.73 38.85 12.73
CA PHE A 9 -30.54 39.11 11.93
C PHE A 9 -29.23 38.78 12.67
N MET A 10 -29.18 39.06 13.97
CA MET A 10 -28.05 38.75 14.84
C MET A 10 -27.86 37.25 15.06
N ILE A 11 -28.93 36.46 15.16
CA ILE A 11 -28.92 35.01 15.24
C ILE A 11 -28.46 34.38 13.90
N LEU A 12 -28.89 34.97 12.78
CA LEU A 12 -28.48 34.52 11.43
C LEU A 12 -26.97 34.74 11.18
N LEU A 13 -26.42 35.86 11.69
CA LEU A 13 -24.98 36.15 11.56
C LEU A 13 -24.09 35.17 12.37
N TRP A 14 -24.58 34.68 13.50
CA TRP A 14 -23.82 33.71 14.33
C TRP A 14 -23.74 32.33 13.71
N GLY A 15 -24.61 31.97 12.76
CA GLY A 15 -24.61 30.68 12.06
C GLY A 15 -23.54 30.54 10.99
N ILE A 16 -22.83 31.60 10.58
CA ILE A 16 -21.96 31.60 9.38
C ILE A 16 -20.46 31.34 9.70
N THR A 17 -20.07 31.24 10.97
CA THR A 17 -18.63 31.12 11.37
C THR A 17 -18.13 29.71 11.54
N SER A 18 -18.61 28.73 10.77
CA SER A 18 -18.08 27.39 10.80
C SER A 18 -17.11 27.11 9.63
N CYS A 19 -15.97 27.82 9.58
CA CYS A 19 -14.82 27.40 8.79
C CYS A 19 -13.94 26.48 9.63
N SER A 20 -14.07 25.18 9.47
CA SER A 20 -13.11 24.21 10.00
C SER A 20 -11.91 24.13 9.05
N SER A 21 -10.77 24.68 9.46
CA SER A 21 -9.50 24.51 8.74
C SER A 21 -9.00 23.08 8.96
N SER A 22 -8.81 22.33 7.88
CA SER A 22 -8.21 21.01 7.93
C SER A 22 -6.69 21.14 8.07
N LYS A 23 -6.17 20.93 9.28
CA LYS A 23 -4.72 20.95 9.59
C LYS A 23 -3.99 19.63 9.24
N ASN A 24 -4.69 18.62 8.78
CA ASN A 24 -4.17 17.24 8.63
C ASN A 24 -3.98 16.82 7.17
N VAL A 25 -3.79 17.75 6.25
CA VAL A 25 -3.60 17.45 4.82
C VAL A 25 -2.14 17.17 4.43
N PRO A 26 -1.11 17.85 5.01
CA PRO A 26 0.27 17.60 4.63
C PRO A 26 0.78 16.25 5.11
N TYR A 27 1.66 15.63 4.31
CA TYR A 27 2.49 14.50 4.73
C TYR A 27 3.69 14.99 5.52
N MET A 28 4.20 14.20 6.47
CA MET A 28 5.46 14.42 7.18
C MET A 28 5.61 15.85 7.68
N VAL A 29 4.67 16.29 8.50
CA VAL A 29 4.68 17.64 9.08
C VAL A 29 5.99 17.85 9.85
N ASP A 30 6.63 19.01 9.66
CA ASP A 30 7.92 19.39 10.28
C ASP A 30 9.12 18.49 9.89
N ILE A 31 9.12 17.94 8.68
CA ILE A 31 10.24 17.11 8.16
C ILE A 31 11.57 17.88 8.17
N GLU A 32 11.56 19.18 8.01
CA GLU A 32 12.75 20.06 8.02
C GLU A 32 13.52 19.99 9.36
N ASN A 33 12.86 19.57 10.42
CA ASN A 33 13.43 19.45 11.77
C ASN A 33 13.88 18.02 12.15
N ILE A 34 14.11 17.15 11.16
CA ILE A 34 14.62 15.80 11.42
C ILE A 34 16.14 15.86 11.60
N PRO A 35 16.69 15.31 12.70
CA PRO A 35 18.13 15.18 12.88
C PRO A 35 18.76 14.32 11.76
N ALA A 36 19.95 14.71 11.28
CA ALA A 36 20.66 13.97 10.25
C ALA A 36 20.96 12.51 10.65
N GLU A 37 21.10 12.23 11.94
CA GLU A 37 21.30 10.88 12.48
C GLU A 37 20.10 9.97 12.22
N VAL A 38 18.86 10.50 12.31
CA VAL A 38 17.63 9.74 12.03
C VAL A 38 17.54 9.44 10.54
N LEU A 39 17.91 10.39 9.68
CA LEU A 39 17.94 10.17 8.23
C LEU A 39 18.98 9.12 7.83
N ASN A 40 20.15 9.13 8.48
CA ASN A 40 21.21 8.15 8.25
C ASN A 40 20.82 6.75 8.75
N ALA A 41 20.12 6.65 9.88
CA ALA A 41 19.62 5.39 10.40
C ALA A 41 18.52 4.78 9.48
N ALA A 42 17.76 5.61 8.78
CA ALA A 42 16.73 5.19 7.83
C ALA A 42 17.29 4.59 6.53
N THR A 43 18.61 4.66 6.30
CA THR A 43 19.26 4.11 5.10
C THR A 43 19.42 2.59 5.12
N VAL A 44 19.32 1.95 6.30
CA VAL A 44 19.38 0.50 6.42
C VAL A 44 18.04 -0.10 6.02
N GLN A 45 17.98 -0.59 4.80
CA GLN A 45 16.78 -1.23 4.26
C GLN A 45 16.80 -2.72 4.57
N PRO A 46 15.72 -3.28 5.13
CA PRO A 46 15.60 -4.73 5.25
C PRO A 46 15.51 -5.33 3.84
N SER A 47 16.36 -6.32 3.55
CA SER A 47 16.20 -7.14 2.35
C SER A 47 14.87 -7.88 2.40
N PRO A 48 14.13 -7.97 1.29
CA PRO A 48 12.91 -8.77 1.25
C PRO A 48 13.20 -10.21 1.70
N VAL A 49 12.34 -10.74 2.56
CA VAL A 49 12.38 -12.12 3.01
C VAL A 49 11.43 -12.93 2.13
N LEU A 50 11.93 -14.03 1.59
CA LEU A 50 11.17 -14.92 0.71
C LEU A 50 10.11 -15.70 1.49
N ALA A 51 8.93 -15.84 0.89
CA ALA A 51 7.78 -16.50 1.48
C ALA A 51 7.16 -17.55 0.53
N PRO A 52 6.39 -18.52 1.04
CA PRO A 52 5.60 -19.42 0.21
C PRO A 52 4.67 -18.64 -0.74
N GLY A 53 4.66 -19.05 -2.02
CA GLY A 53 3.89 -18.35 -3.07
C GLY A 53 4.69 -17.31 -3.84
N ASP A 54 5.91 -16.97 -3.41
CA ASP A 54 6.77 -16.08 -4.19
C ASP A 54 7.28 -16.82 -5.43
N ILE A 55 7.41 -16.06 -6.50
CA ILE A 55 7.99 -16.52 -7.77
C ILE A 55 9.35 -15.86 -7.91
N ILE A 56 10.41 -16.67 -7.98
CA ILE A 56 11.77 -16.17 -8.08
C ILE A 56 12.45 -16.64 -9.38
N ASP A 57 13.31 -15.80 -9.90
CA ASP A 57 14.26 -16.13 -10.97
C ASP A 57 15.65 -16.28 -10.36
N ILE A 58 16.36 -17.35 -10.70
CA ILE A 58 17.69 -17.61 -10.21
C ILE A 58 18.61 -17.75 -11.42
N SER A 59 19.65 -16.91 -11.45
CA SER A 59 20.70 -16.96 -12.48
C SER A 59 22.02 -17.35 -11.85
N VAL A 60 22.66 -18.36 -12.41
CA VAL A 60 23.99 -18.84 -12.05
C VAL A 60 24.95 -18.54 -13.17
N VAL A 61 26.04 -17.83 -12.87
CA VAL A 61 27.07 -17.43 -13.84
C VAL A 61 28.44 -17.87 -13.35
N ALA A 62 29.25 -18.47 -14.23
CA ALA A 62 30.64 -18.81 -13.99
C ALA A 62 31.49 -18.38 -15.20
N LYS A 63 32.82 -18.45 -15.08
CA LYS A 63 33.73 -18.14 -16.21
C LYS A 63 33.45 -19.02 -17.42
N ASN A 64 33.26 -20.31 -17.19
CA ASN A 64 32.79 -21.20 -18.22
C ASN A 64 31.27 -21.34 -18.14
N GLN A 65 30.58 -20.75 -19.12
CA GLN A 65 29.12 -20.76 -19.17
C GLN A 65 28.53 -22.14 -19.49
N GLU A 66 29.22 -23.02 -20.13
CA GLU A 66 28.73 -24.35 -20.47
C GLU A 66 28.46 -25.21 -19.23
N VAL A 67 29.29 -25.07 -18.18
CA VAL A 67 29.15 -25.86 -16.95
C VAL A 67 27.96 -25.42 -16.09
N VAL A 68 27.44 -24.20 -16.29
CA VAL A 68 26.29 -23.66 -15.53
C VAL A 68 24.95 -23.83 -16.24
N ILE A 69 24.94 -24.27 -17.50
CA ILE A 69 23.69 -24.53 -18.25
C ILE A 69 22.75 -25.46 -17.46
N PRO A 70 23.18 -26.58 -16.84
CA PRO A 70 22.28 -27.45 -16.11
C PRO A 70 21.61 -26.83 -14.88
N PHE A 71 22.18 -25.75 -14.35
CA PHE A 71 21.66 -25.04 -13.15
C PHE A 71 20.76 -23.87 -13.49
N ASN A 72 20.61 -23.50 -14.78
CA ASN A 72 19.83 -22.39 -15.26
C ASN A 72 18.62 -22.88 -16.08
N LYS A 73 17.42 -22.85 -15.51
CA LYS A 73 16.19 -23.23 -16.23
C LYS A 73 16.00 -22.44 -17.54
N ARG A 74 16.36 -21.16 -17.56
CA ARG A 74 16.29 -20.30 -18.76
C ARG A 74 17.15 -20.79 -19.91
N LEU A 75 18.36 -21.28 -19.62
CA LEU A 75 19.29 -21.69 -20.64
C LEU A 75 18.94 -23.09 -21.20
N MET A 76 18.39 -23.98 -20.37
CA MET A 76 17.92 -25.31 -20.82
C MET A 76 16.82 -25.23 -21.87
N GLN A 77 15.93 -24.19 -21.77
CA GLN A 77 14.86 -24.01 -22.75
C GLN A 77 15.33 -23.38 -24.07
N GLY A 78 16.43 -22.61 -24.06
CA GLY A 78 16.99 -22.00 -25.27
C GLY A 78 17.35 -23.02 -26.34
N GLU A 79 17.87 -24.21 -25.96
CA GLU A 79 18.23 -25.30 -26.85
C GLU A 79 16.98 -26.04 -27.39
N ALA A 80 15.92 -26.16 -26.59
CA ALA A 80 14.65 -26.74 -27.03
C ALA A 80 13.88 -25.86 -28.01
N SER A 81 14.02 -24.54 -27.92
CA SER A 81 13.33 -23.55 -28.78
C SER A 81 13.86 -23.50 -30.20
N LEU A 82 15.06 -24.00 -30.47
CA LEU A 82 15.63 -24.10 -31.82
C LEU A 82 14.93 -25.16 -32.70
N ARG A 83 14.03 -25.97 -32.13
CA ARG A 83 13.32 -27.06 -32.82
C ARG A 83 11.86 -26.80 -33.19
N GLY A 84 11.34 -25.59 -33.03
CA GLY A 84 10.03 -25.21 -33.57
C GLY A 84 9.10 -24.54 -32.54
N ASN A 85 8.58 -23.38 -32.89
CA ASN A 85 7.35 -22.68 -32.44
C ASN A 85 6.88 -22.83 -30.97
N ALA A 86 7.74 -23.03 -30.01
CA ALA A 86 7.39 -22.93 -28.60
C ALA A 86 7.57 -21.47 -28.18
N SER A 87 6.51 -20.81 -27.73
CA SER A 87 6.58 -19.57 -26.99
C SER A 87 7.66 -19.70 -25.91
N LYS A 88 8.56 -18.75 -25.85
CA LYS A 88 9.61 -18.70 -24.79
C LYS A 88 8.94 -18.55 -23.41
N ALA A 89 8.41 -19.62 -22.87
CA ALA A 89 7.95 -19.63 -21.50
C ALA A 89 9.21 -19.61 -20.62
N VAL A 90 9.48 -18.48 -19.99
CA VAL A 90 10.53 -18.39 -18.96
C VAL A 90 10.04 -19.18 -17.75
N GLU A 91 10.77 -20.23 -17.39
CA GLU A 91 10.43 -21.06 -16.23
C GLU A 91 11.06 -20.46 -14.97
N TYR A 92 10.22 -19.91 -14.11
CA TYR A 92 10.60 -19.41 -12.80
C TYR A 92 10.50 -20.49 -11.73
N TYR A 93 11.01 -20.21 -10.53
CA TYR A 93 10.85 -21.07 -9.37
C TYR A 93 9.71 -20.58 -8.51
N LEU A 94 8.71 -21.40 -8.28
CA LEU A 94 7.66 -21.16 -7.31
C LEU A 94 8.08 -21.73 -5.96
N ILE A 95 8.03 -20.91 -4.91
CA ILE A 95 8.25 -21.36 -3.53
C ILE A 95 6.99 -22.09 -3.06
N ASP A 96 7.12 -23.38 -2.75
CA ASP A 96 6.01 -24.23 -2.32
C ASP A 96 5.51 -23.88 -0.90
N GLN A 97 4.40 -24.49 -0.48
CA GLN A 97 3.83 -24.28 0.86
C GLN A 97 4.77 -24.70 2.00
N ALA A 98 5.71 -25.59 1.76
CA ALA A 98 6.73 -26.00 2.71
C ALA A 98 7.97 -25.07 2.68
N GLY A 99 7.96 -24.01 1.85
CA GLY A 99 9.04 -23.05 1.73
C GLY A 99 10.22 -23.50 0.86
N ASN A 100 10.02 -24.49 -0.02
CA ASN A 100 11.08 -25.05 -0.84
C ASN A 100 10.91 -24.66 -2.32
N ILE A 101 12.04 -24.73 -3.04
CA ILE A 101 12.08 -24.72 -4.51
C ILE A 101 12.71 -26.03 -5.01
N ASP A 102 12.33 -26.46 -6.21
CA ASP A 102 13.00 -27.57 -6.91
C ASP A 102 14.09 -27.01 -7.82
N PHE A 103 15.34 -27.04 -7.34
CA PHE A 103 16.49 -26.50 -8.07
C PHE A 103 17.13 -27.62 -8.93
N PRO A 104 17.46 -27.35 -10.20
CA PRO A 104 18.01 -28.36 -11.10
C PRO A 104 19.27 -29.00 -10.53
N VAL A 105 19.43 -30.30 -10.75
CA VAL A 105 20.56 -31.14 -10.32
C VAL A 105 20.65 -31.34 -8.81
N ILE A 106 20.50 -30.28 -8.00
CA ILE A 106 20.57 -30.31 -6.53
C ILE A 106 19.30 -30.89 -5.92
N GLY A 107 18.14 -30.61 -6.54
CA GLY A 107 16.84 -31.01 -6.00
C GLY A 107 16.20 -29.95 -5.10
N ARG A 108 15.58 -30.40 -4.03
CA ARG A 108 14.75 -29.53 -3.16
C ARG A 108 15.59 -28.71 -2.19
N ILE A 109 15.44 -27.37 -2.22
CA ILE A 109 16.16 -26.41 -1.37
C ILE A 109 15.16 -25.58 -0.59
N HIS A 110 15.34 -25.44 0.73
CA HIS A 110 14.52 -24.60 1.58
C HIS A 110 14.98 -23.14 1.52
N VAL A 111 14.10 -22.24 1.05
CA VAL A 111 14.40 -20.83 0.81
C VAL A 111 13.47 -19.87 1.58
N ALA A 112 12.31 -20.31 2.03
CA ALA A 112 11.40 -19.46 2.80
C ALA A 112 12.04 -19.00 4.12
N GLY A 113 11.75 -17.77 4.52
CA GLY A 113 12.31 -17.15 5.72
C GLY A 113 13.74 -16.62 5.54
N LYS A 114 14.35 -16.81 4.37
CA LYS A 114 15.69 -16.31 4.02
C LYS A 114 15.56 -15.03 3.19
N SER A 115 16.53 -14.15 3.32
CA SER A 115 16.71 -13.03 2.40
C SER A 115 17.27 -13.52 1.06
N LYS A 116 17.15 -12.70 0.02
CA LYS A 116 17.75 -13.00 -1.28
C LYS A 116 19.24 -13.33 -1.18
N MET A 117 19.99 -12.50 -0.43
CA MET A 117 21.44 -12.70 -0.25
C MET A 117 21.77 -14.04 0.43
N GLU A 118 20.96 -14.44 1.43
CA GLU A 118 21.16 -15.74 2.08
C GLU A 118 20.88 -16.91 1.13
N VAL A 119 19.89 -16.78 0.23
CA VAL A 119 19.62 -17.79 -0.80
C VAL A 119 20.70 -17.82 -1.86
N GLU A 120 21.23 -16.67 -2.29
CA GLU A 120 22.37 -16.57 -3.20
C GLU A 120 23.59 -17.30 -2.62
N HIS A 121 23.93 -17.03 -1.37
CA HIS A 121 25.02 -17.72 -0.65
C HIS A 121 24.75 -19.22 -0.51
N LEU A 122 23.56 -19.61 -0.12
CA LEU A 122 23.19 -21.01 0.04
C LEU A 122 23.41 -21.81 -1.26
N ILE A 123 22.96 -21.23 -2.39
CA ILE A 123 23.12 -21.89 -3.69
C ILE A 123 24.60 -21.91 -4.10
N GLN A 124 25.37 -20.85 -3.84
CA GLN A 124 26.80 -20.82 -4.08
C GLN A 124 27.51 -21.95 -3.34
N GLU A 125 27.23 -22.14 -2.05
CA GLU A 125 27.83 -23.19 -1.22
C GLU A 125 27.44 -24.61 -1.67
N LEU A 126 26.18 -24.77 -2.13
CA LEU A 126 25.72 -26.06 -2.67
C LEU A 126 26.37 -26.42 -4.01
N LEU A 127 26.72 -25.40 -4.81
CA LEU A 127 27.33 -25.61 -6.12
C LEU A 127 28.87 -25.79 -6.05
N TYR A 128 29.53 -25.09 -5.12
CA TYR A 128 30.98 -25.11 -4.99
C TYR A 128 31.41 -25.77 -3.67
N PRO A 129 32.36 -26.69 -3.62
CA PRO A 129 33.11 -27.25 -4.77
C PRO A 129 32.47 -28.50 -5.41
N GLU A 130 31.27 -28.92 -4.98
CA GLU A 130 30.69 -30.23 -5.33
C GLU A 130 30.44 -30.39 -6.83
N TYR A 131 29.88 -29.36 -7.47
CA TYR A 131 29.49 -29.40 -8.88
C TYR A 131 30.34 -28.48 -9.77
N LEU A 132 30.90 -27.42 -9.19
CA LEU A 132 31.70 -26.43 -9.90
C LEU A 132 33.09 -26.30 -9.27
N ASN A 133 34.12 -26.15 -10.12
CA ASN A 133 35.52 -25.98 -9.69
C ASN A 133 35.86 -24.53 -9.31
N GLU A 134 34.95 -23.61 -9.51
CA GLU A 134 35.07 -22.19 -9.17
C GLU A 134 33.77 -21.68 -8.52
N LEU A 135 33.89 -20.68 -7.65
CA LEU A 135 32.75 -20.09 -7.00
C LEU A 135 31.89 -19.34 -8.03
N PRO A 136 30.63 -19.77 -8.27
CA PRO A 136 29.75 -19.09 -9.23
C PRO A 136 29.20 -17.81 -8.65
N GLN A 137 28.83 -16.87 -9.52
CA GLN A 137 27.95 -15.76 -9.16
C GLN A 137 26.50 -16.23 -9.25
N VAL A 138 25.77 -16.16 -8.15
CA VAL A 138 24.33 -16.44 -8.10
C VAL A 138 23.59 -15.14 -7.87
N THR A 139 22.51 -14.93 -8.60
CA THR A 139 21.64 -13.78 -8.43
C THR A 139 20.19 -14.23 -8.37
N VAL A 140 19.45 -13.72 -7.40
CA VAL A 140 18.03 -14.03 -7.17
C VAL A 140 17.18 -12.78 -7.35
N TRP A 141 16.09 -12.86 -8.14
CA TRP A 141 15.08 -11.81 -8.33
C TRP A 141 13.69 -12.34 -8.00
N ILE A 142 12.89 -11.50 -7.35
CA ILE A 142 11.46 -11.79 -7.11
C ILE A 142 10.67 -11.26 -8.31
N GLN A 143 9.94 -12.14 -9.00
CA GLN A 143 9.21 -11.77 -10.23
C GLN A 143 7.80 -11.25 -9.99
N ASN A 144 7.19 -11.63 -8.86
CA ASN A 144 5.80 -11.26 -8.54
C ASN A 144 5.71 -10.28 -7.36
N PHE A 145 6.75 -9.46 -7.13
CA PHE A 145 6.69 -8.49 -6.03
C PHE A 145 5.53 -7.53 -6.24
N SER A 146 4.57 -7.59 -5.34
CA SER A 146 3.34 -6.81 -5.44
C SER A 146 2.83 -6.37 -4.08
N ILE A 147 2.14 -5.24 -4.06
CA ILE A 147 1.45 -4.67 -2.91
C ILE A 147 0.02 -4.31 -3.27
N SER A 148 -0.86 -4.27 -2.29
CA SER A 148 -2.24 -3.83 -2.48
C SER A 148 -2.47 -2.51 -1.77
N VAL A 149 -3.12 -1.55 -2.45
CA VAL A 149 -3.56 -0.29 -1.84
C VAL A 149 -5.07 -0.18 -1.97
N LEU A 150 -5.76 -0.06 -0.85
CA LEU A 150 -7.22 -0.09 -0.77
C LEU A 150 -7.75 1.10 0.03
N GLY A 151 -9.06 1.34 -0.11
CA GLY A 151 -9.78 2.35 0.67
C GLY A 151 -9.83 3.71 -0.01
N ASP A 152 -9.60 4.78 0.74
CA ASP A 152 -9.83 6.16 0.30
C ASP A 152 -8.61 6.76 -0.42
N VAL A 153 -8.25 6.15 -1.54
CA VAL A 153 -7.23 6.57 -2.51
C VAL A 153 -7.87 6.78 -3.87
N ASN A 154 -7.18 7.48 -4.78
CA ASN A 154 -7.74 7.79 -6.10
C ASN A 154 -7.79 6.57 -7.03
N ARG A 155 -6.83 5.63 -6.92
CA ARG A 155 -6.76 4.41 -7.72
C ARG A 155 -6.45 3.21 -6.84
N PRO A 156 -7.44 2.62 -6.15
CA PRO A 156 -7.22 1.39 -5.38
C PRO A 156 -6.91 0.22 -6.32
N GLY A 157 -6.02 -0.67 -5.89
CA GLY A 157 -5.67 -1.85 -6.70
C GLY A 157 -4.47 -2.62 -6.18
N LEU A 158 -4.10 -3.65 -6.93
CA LEU A 158 -2.85 -4.40 -6.81
C LEU A 158 -1.80 -3.75 -7.72
N PHE A 159 -0.61 -3.50 -7.18
CA PHE A 159 0.50 -2.88 -7.90
C PHE A 159 1.70 -3.83 -7.90
N THR A 160 2.18 -4.20 -9.08
CA THR A 160 3.42 -4.95 -9.25
C THR A 160 4.60 -3.97 -9.27
N ILE A 161 5.65 -4.29 -8.53
CA ILE A 161 6.83 -3.43 -8.33
C ILE A 161 8.05 -4.12 -8.95
N GLU A 162 8.61 -3.51 -9.98
CA GLU A 162 9.74 -4.08 -10.73
C GLU A 162 11.05 -4.11 -9.93
N ASN A 163 11.26 -3.11 -9.09
CA ASN A 163 12.51 -2.96 -8.32
C ASN A 163 12.52 -3.72 -6.98
N GLU A 164 11.50 -4.56 -6.72
CA GLU A 164 11.36 -5.34 -5.47
C GLU A 164 11.44 -4.47 -4.19
N ARG A 165 11.26 -3.19 -4.34
CA ARG A 165 11.34 -2.21 -3.27
C ARG A 165 10.36 -1.07 -3.51
N VAL A 166 9.57 -0.80 -2.50
CA VAL A 166 8.62 0.32 -2.53
C VAL A 166 8.42 0.85 -1.11
N SER A 167 8.48 2.15 -0.95
CA SER A 167 8.10 2.82 0.30
C SER A 167 6.59 3.02 0.36
N ILE A 168 6.07 3.29 1.55
CA ILE A 168 4.65 3.64 1.73
C ILE A 168 4.26 4.84 0.86
N LEU A 169 5.14 5.84 0.75
CA LEU A 169 4.86 7.05 -0.04
C LEU A 169 4.81 6.74 -1.54
N GLU A 170 5.71 5.91 -2.04
CA GLU A 170 5.69 5.44 -3.42
C GLU A 170 4.44 4.59 -3.72
N ALA A 171 4.04 3.73 -2.77
CA ALA A 171 2.81 2.95 -2.88
C ALA A 171 1.57 3.85 -2.99
N ILE A 172 1.51 4.91 -2.17
CA ILE A 172 0.46 5.91 -2.22
C ILE A 172 0.49 6.69 -3.54
N ALA A 173 1.67 7.05 -4.03
CA ALA A 173 1.84 7.72 -5.33
C ALA A 173 1.37 6.83 -6.49
N LEU A 174 1.68 5.52 -6.48
CA LEU A 174 1.17 4.55 -7.45
C LEU A 174 -0.37 4.47 -7.42
N ALA A 175 -0.98 4.57 -6.24
CA ALA A 175 -2.43 4.64 -6.06
C ALA A 175 -3.03 6.03 -6.41
N GLY A 176 -2.23 6.96 -6.97
CA GLY A 176 -2.68 8.28 -7.41
C GLY A 176 -2.95 9.25 -6.27
N ASP A 177 -2.30 9.07 -5.13
CA ASP A 177 -2.46 9.79 -3.88
C ASP A 177 -3.74 9.43 -3.08
N LEU A 178 -3.79 9.83 -1.81
CA LEU A 178 -4.99 9.73 -1.00
C LEU A 178 -6.06 10.70 -1.53
N ALA A 179 -7.31 10.24 -1.51
CA ALA A 179 -8.41 11.17 -1.67
C ALA A 179 -8.38 12.25 -0.57
N ILE A 180 -8.98 13.41 -0.82
CA ILE A 180 -9.02 14.49 0.16
C ILE A 180 -9.67 14.07 1.49
N THR A 181 -10.55 13.08 1.42
CA THR A 181 -11.26 12.47 2.54
C THR A 181 -10.50 11.32 3.19
N GLY A 182 -9.39 10.88 2.61
CA GLY A 182 -8.55 9.82 3.15
C GLY A 182 -7.82 10.26 4.42
N ARG A 183 -7.83 9.42 5.44
CA ARG A 183 -7.18 9.68 6.72
C ARG A 183 -5.69 9.41 6.63
N ARG A 184 -4.89 10.47 6.67
CA ARG A 184 -3.43 10.42 6.68
C ARG A 184 -2.86 9.99 8.03
N ASP A 185 -3.58 10.26 9.09
CA ASP A 185 -3.20 9.93 10.47
C ASP A 185 -3.45 8.47 10.87
N ASN A 186 -4.12 7.69 10.01
CA ASN A 186 -4.53 6.32 10.36
C ASN A 186 -4.63 5.42 9.11
N VAL A 187 -3.49 5.14 8.50
CA VAL A 187 -3.36 4.13 7.45
C VAL A 187 -3.05 2.78 8.10
N LEU A 188 -3.78 1.74 7.74
CA LEU A 188 -3.53 0.40 8.22
C LEU A 188 -2.62 -0.34 7.23
N LEU A 189 -1.55 -0.90 7.76
CA LEU A 189 -0.72 -1.86 7.06
C LEU A 189 -1.05 -3.26 7.58
N VAL A 190 -1.48 -4.15 6.72
CA VAL A 190 -1.66 -5.57 7.01
C VAL A 190 -0.53 -6.33 6.32
N ARG A 191 0.26 -7.05 7.11
CA ARG A 191 1.42 -7.83 6.65
C ARG A 191 1.25 -9.29 7.02
N VAL A 192 1.61 -10.17 6.10
CA VAL A 192 1.74 -11.60 6.36
C VAL A 192 3.20 -11.87 6.70
N ASN A 193 3.47 -12.32 7.92
CA ASN A 193 4.82 -12.65 8.37
C ASN A 193 5.29 -13.97 7.76
N SER A 194 6.60 -14.24 7.82
CA SER A 194 7.21 -15.46 7.28
C SER A 194 6.68 -16.77 7.92
N ASP A 195 6.15 -16.68 9.14
CA ASP A 195 5.49 -17.80 9.85
C ASP A 195 4.01 -17.99 9.46
N GLY A 196 3.49 -17.19 8.51
CA GLY A 196 2.09 -17.21 8.09
C GLY A 196 1.14 -16.43 9.00
N THR A 197 1.60 -15.88 10.11
CA THR A 197 0.78 -15.02 10.98
C THR A 197 0.55 -13.66 10.31
N LYS A 198 -0.54 -12.99 10.69
CA LYS A 198 -0.85 -11.65 10.19
C LYS A 198 -0.59 -10.61 11.27
N SER A 199 0.12 -9.56 10.92
CA SER A 199 0.33 -8.38 11.75
C SER A 199 -0.39 -7.18 11.17
N ILE A 200 -0.87 -6.29 12.05
CA ILE A 200 -1.52 -5.04 11.66
C ILE A 200 -0.78 -3.90 12.34
N ALA A 201 -0.24 -2.99 11.53
CA ALA A 201 0.36 -1.76 12.02
C ALA A 201 -0.51 -0.55 11.64
N ARG A 202 -0.56 0.44 12.52
CA ARG A 202 -1.19 1.74 12.24
C ARG A 202 -0.12 2.75 11.92
N ILE A 203 -0.24 3.40 10.80
CA ILE A 203 0.77 4.30 10.27
C ILE A 203 0.16 5.69 10.20
N ASN A 204 0.89 6.66 10.74
CA ASN A 204 0.57 8.07 10.62
C ASN A 204 1.47 8.70 9.55
N LEU A 205 0.91 9.05 8.41
CA LEU A 205 1.64 9.68 7.31
C LEU A 205 2.04 11.12 7.59
N ASN A 206 1.45 11.76 8.61
CA ASN A 206 1.81 13.12 9.03
C ASN A 206 3.05 13.12 9.93
N ASP A 207 3.45 11.95 10.46
CA ASP A 207 4.60 11.84 11.36
C ASP A 207 5.91 11.90 10.58
N LYS A 208 6.78 12.84 10.92
CA LYS A 208 8.11 12.96 10.34
C LYS A 208 9.01 11.75 10.59
N ASN A 209 8.80 11.04 11.71
CA ASN A 209 9.57 9.86 12.06
C ASN A 209 9.18 8.61 11.23
N LEU A 210 8.18 8.73 10.34
CA LEU A 210 7.79 7.66 9.44
C LEU A 210 8.97 7.12 8.64
N ILE A 211 9.91 7.98 8.22
CA ILE A 211 11.10 7.59 7.44
C ILE A 211 11.95 6.55 8.17
N SER A 212 12.05 6.65 9.50
CA SER A 212 12.82 5.71 10.33
C SER A 212 12.00 4.53 10.85
N SER A 213 10.74 4.46 10.47
CA SER A 213 9.85 3.36 10.86
C SER A 213 10.24 2.05 10.17
N PRO A 214 10.21 0.90 10.85
CA PRO A 214 10.39 -0.41 10.22
C PRO A 214 9.30 -0.74 9.20
N TYR A 215 8.22 0.03 9.17
CA TYR A 215 7.12 -0.11 8.23
C TYR A 215 7.22 0.85 7.04
N PHE A 216 8.27 1.69 6.96
CA PHE A 216 8.43 2.65 5.87
C PHE A 216 8.57 1.96 4.51
N TYR A 217 9.33 0.85 4.46
CA TYR A 217 9.40 -0.01 3.29
C TYR A 217 8.41 -1.15 3.40
N LEU A 218 7.66 -1.34 2.33
CA LEU A 218 6.67 -2.40 2.22
C LEU A 218 7.34 -3.72 1.83
N GLN A 219 6.73 -4.80 2.25
CA GLN A 219 7.12 -6.17 1.91
C GLN A 219 6.15 -6.77 0.88
N GLN A 220 6.54 -7.91 0.31
CA GLN A 220 5.72 -8.68 -0.60
C GLN A 220 4.34 -8.98 0.03
N ASN A 221 3.28 -8.78 -0.76
CA ASN A 221 1.89 -9.00 -0.37
C ASN A 221 1.37 -8.09 0.76
N ASP A 222 2.08 -7.01 1.11
CA ASP A 222 1.55 -6.01 2.04
C ASP A 222 0.28 -5.36 1.50
N VAL A 223 -0.67 -5.12 2.41
CA VAL A 223 -1.92 -4.42 2.11
C VAL A 223 -1.98 -3.12 2.89
N LEU A 224 -2.00 -2.00 2.16
CA LEU A 224 -2.27 -0.68 2.73
C LEU A 224 -3.76 -0.37 2.62
N TYR A 225 -4.41 -0.08 3.74
CA TYR A 225 -5.79 0.34 3.78
C TYR A 225 -5.93 1.75 4.33
N VAL A 226 -6.37 2.67 3.48
CA VAL A 226 -6.63 4.06 3.83
C VAL A 226 -8.09 4.22 4.25
N GLN A 227 -8.31 4.58 5.51
CA GLN A 227 -9.66 4.78 6.03
C GLN A 227 -10.23 6.13 5.55
N PRO A 228 -11.52 6.19 5.18
CA PRO A 228 -12.19 7.46 4.94
C PRO A 228 -12.36 8.24 6.25
N ASN A 229 -12.46 9.56 6.16
CA ASN A 229 -12.81 10.41 7.28
C ASN A 229 -14.29 10.26 7.64
N LYS A 230 -14.68 10.82 8.81
CA LYS A 230 -16.06 10.74 9.31
C LYS A 230 -17.08 11.39 8.35
N SER A 231 -16.67 12.44 7.62
CA SER A 231 -17.56 13.12 6.68
C SER A 231 -17.97 12.21 5.53
N LYS A 232 -17.00 11.52 4.93
CA LYS A 232 -17.27 10.54 3.85
C LYS A 232 -18.01 9.32 4.38
N ALA A 233 -17.64 8.82 5.56
CA ALA A 233 -18.34 7.69 6.17
C ALA A 233 -19.82 8.02 6.46
N ASN A 234 -20.09 9.23 6.94
CA ASN A 234 -21.45 9.70 7.20
C ASN A 234 -22.25 9.96 5.91
N SER A 235 -21.60 10.36 4.81
CA SER A 235 -22.30 10.55 3.52
C SER A 235 -22.80 9.24 2.92
N ALA A 236 -22.27 8.09 3.34
CA ALA A 236 -22.78 6.78 2.99
C ALA A 236 -24.04 6.38 3.78
N VAL A 237 -24.39 7.13 4.84
CA VAL A 237 -25.63 6.91 5.58
C VAL A 237 -26.77 7.40 4.70
N VAL A 238 -27.59 6.48 4.23
CA VAL A 238 -28.84 6.84 3.51
C VAL A 238 -29.74 7.57 4.49
N VAL A 239 -29.89 8.89 4.31
CA VAL A 239 -30.83 9.67 5.10
C VAL A 239 -32.24 9.12 4.81
N PRO A 240 -32.94 8.57 5.79
CA PRO A 240 -34.28 8.03 5.54
C PRO A 240 -35.19 9.12 4.95
N PRO A 241 -36.05 8.79 3.98
CA PRO A 241 -36.93 9.77 3.34
C PRO A 241 -37.82 10.52 4.33
N THR A 242 -38.02 9.97 5.53
CA THR A 242 -38.75 10.63 6.62
C THR A 242 -38.10 11.91 7.11
N THR A 243 -36.75 12.04 7.09
CA THR A 243 -36.05 13.25 7.50
C THR A 243 -36.27 14.39 6.51
N SER A 244 -36.32 14.10 5.21
CA SER A 244 -36.62 15.12 4.17
C SER A 244 -38.09 15.61 4.29
N LEU A 245 -39.03 14.75 4.67
CA LEU A 245 -40.41 15.09 4.92
C LEU A 245 -40.55 15.99 6.16
N ILE A 246 -39.77 15.75 7.22
CA ILE A 246 -39.79 16.61 8.43
C ILE A 246 -39.28 18.03 8.10
N PHE A 247 -38.17 18.13 7.35
CA PHE A 247 -37.67 19.46 6.90
C PHE A 247 -38.65 20.20 6.00
N SER A 248 -39.30 19.46 5.08
CA SER A 248 -40.34 20.04 4.22
C SER A 248 -41.56 20.52 5.04
N ALA A 249 -42.02 19.73 5.99
CA ALA A 249 -43.15 20.10 6.86
C ALA A 249 -42.83 21.33 7.73
N THR A 250 -41.62 21.42 8.30
CA THR A 250 -41.21 22.59 9.09
C THR A 250 -41.08 23.85 8.24
N SER A 251 -40.61 23.77 6.99
CA SER A 251 -40.54 24.92 6.09
C SER A 251 -41.94 25.44 5.68
N ILE A 252 -42.88 24.54 5.46
CA ILE A 252 -44.27 24.88 5.15
C ILE A 252 -44.94 25.55 6.36
N LEU A 253 -44.76 25.07 7.57
CA LEU A 253 -45.28 25.67 8.79
C LEU A 253 -44.72 27.07 9.02
N LEU A 254 -43.44 27.30 8.80
CA LEU A 254 -42.81 28.63 8.89
C LEU A 254 -43.34 29.59 7.84
N THR A 255 -43.63 29.15 6.61
CA THR A 255 -44.23 29.98 5.57
C THR A 255 -45.66 30.38 5.92
N ILE A 256 -46.44 29.43 6.43
CA ILE A 256 -47.83 29.72 6.86
C ILE A 256 -47.81 30.70 8.03
N ALA A 257 -46.93 30.53 9.03
CA ALA A 257 -46.80 31.45 10.15
C ALA A 257 -46.44 32.88 9.68
N ASN A 258 -45.49 33.01 8.74
CA ASN A 258 -45.12 34.28 8.15
C ASN A 258 -46.31 34.95 7.40
N LEU A 259 -47.09 34.20 6.63
CA LEU A 259 -48.27 34.72 5.95
C LEU A 259 -49.32 35.22 6.92
N ILE A 260 -49.58 34.51 8.03
CA ILE A 260 -50.53 34.94 9.07
C ILE A 260 -50.06 36.27 9.74
N ILE A 261 -48.76 36.35 10.08
CA ILE A 261 -48.19 37.57 10.69
C ILE A 261 -48.28 38.75 9.73
N THR A 262 -48.01 38.53 8.44
CA THR A 262 -48.09 39.58 7.42
C THR A 262 -49.52 40.05 7.21
N ALA A 263 -50.46 39.11 7.09
CA ALA A 263 -51.89 39.43 6.97
C ALA A 263 -52.42 40.24 8.19
N TRP A 264 -51.98 39.84 9.38
CA TRP A 264 -52.37 40.55 10.61
C TRP A 264 -51.73 41.95 10.71
N SER A 265 -50.56 42.19 10.15
CA SER A 265 -49.90 43.50 10.11
C SER A 265 -50.50 44.43 9.10
N ILE A 266 -51.13 43.93 8.04
CA ILE A 266 -51.82 44.73 7.02
C ILE A 266 -53.23 45.07 7.44
N SER A 267 -53.89 44.29 8.33
CA SER A 267 -55.24 44.48 8.89
C SER A 267 -55.29 45.49 10.05
N LYS A 268 -54.13 45.97 10.44
CA LYS A 268 -54.04 47.07 11.48
C LYS A 268 -53.61 48.39 10.85
#